data_350d605ad44bb37f23b4f144e97ab05c
#
_entry.id   350d605ad44bb37f23b4f144e97ab05c
#
_cell.length_a   1.000
_cell.length_b   1.000
_cell.length_c   1.000
_cell.angle_alpha   90.00
_cell.angle_beta   90.00
_cell.angle_gamma   90.00
#
_symmetry.space_group_name_H-M   'P 1'
#
loop_
_entity.id
_entity.type
_entity.pdbx_description
1 polymer ?
#
loop_
_entity_poly.entity_id
_entity_poly.type
_entity_poly.pdbx_seq_one_letter_code
_entity_poly.pdbx_strand_id
1 'polypeptide(L)'
;METKYDYIVNLLLNNWIIAIFVIITILIMALPQLRDGLKMLWPFSRKKEFVSEYADEKITFEVKLRSQHFDIVKIHATTHSLGVRAEREWLNKEYPGYTNNMQFLRHIKTNDGKELTFDILPIQKENKKKDIYFDITDFFDGAHVEFTGNTHNYAEQKIKEIYNSK
;
A
#
# COMPACT_ATOMS: atom_id res chain seq x y z
N MET A 1 -42.64 -2.56 33.05
CA MET A 1 -41.35 -1.89 33.05
C MET A 1 -40.55 -2.49 31.89
N GLU A 2 -40.57 -1.85 30.73
CA GLU A 2 -39.80 -2.34 29.57
C GLU A 2 -38.31 -2.19 29.91
N THR A 3 -37.58 -3.28 29.69
CA THR A 3 -36.13 -3.27 29.92
C THR A 3 -35.46 -2.48 28.80
N LYS A 4 -34.25 -1.92 29.03
CA LYS A 4 -33.43 -1.28 27.98
C LYS A 4 -33.23 -2.19 26.77
N TYR A 5 -33.27 -3.49 26.96
CA TYR A 5 -33.15 -4.49 25.89
C TYR A 5 -34.38 -4.50 24.98
N ASP A 6 -35.58 -4.45 25.54
CA ASP A 6 -36.83 -4.46 24.78
C ASP A 6 -36.94 -3.21 23.90
N TYR A 7 -36.47 -2.06 24.39
CA TYR A 7 -36.42 -0.82 23.62
C TYR A 7 -35.48 -0.93 22.40
N ILE A 8 -34.28 -1.48 22.59
CA ILE A 8 -33.30 -1.65 21.50
C ILE A 8 -33.81 -2.66 20.47
N VAL A 9 -34.39 -3.76 20.90
CA VAL A 9 -34.96 -4.78 20.00
C VAL A 9 -36.13 -4.19 19.19
N ASN A 10 -37.02 -3.43 19.81
CA ASN A 10 -38.12 -2.78 19.12
C ASN A 10 -37.64 -1.69 18.15
N LEU A 11 -36.60 -0.94 18.50
CA LEU A 11 -35.99 0.04 17.60
C LEU A 11 -35.39 -0.60 16.35
N LEU A 12 -34.71 -1.75 16.50
CA LEU A 12 -34.15 -2.50 15.40
C LEU A 12 -35.22 -3.17 14.52
N LEU A 13 -36.27 -3.72 15.11
CA LEU A 13 -37.37 -4.35 14.40
C LEU A 13 -38.24 -3.34 13.61
N ASN A 14 -38.43 -2.14 14.15
CA ASN A 14 -39.22 -1.10 13.49
C ASN A 14 -38.42 -0.31 12.43
N ASN A 15 -37.09 -0.35 12.47
CA ASN A 15 -36.19 0.30 11.50
C ASN A 15 -35.23 -0.71 10.87
N TRP A 16 -35.77 -1.53 9.97
CA TRP A 16 -35.00 -2.56 9.25
C TRP A 16 -33.72 -2.04 8.59
N ILE A 17 -33.68 -0.74 8.18
CA ILE A 17 -32.49 -0.07 7.65
C ILE A 17 -31.40 0.01 8.73
N ILE A 18 -31.77 0.39 9.97
CA ILE A 18 -30.83 0.47 11.11
C ILE A 18 -30.33 -0.94 11.47
N ALA A 19 -31.21 -1.95 11.43
CA ALA A 19 -30.83 -3.33 11.69
C ALA A 19 -29.81 -3.85 10.66
N ILE A 20 -29.99 -3.54 9.38
CA ILE A 20 -29.03 -3.88 8.33
C ILE A 20 -27.69 -3.18 8.56
N PHE A 21 -27.68 -1.89 8.88
CA PHE A 21 -26.42 -1.17 9.18
C PHE A 21 -25.68 -1.76 10.37
N VAL A 22 -26.38 -2.12 11.44
CA VAL A 22 -25.76 -2.77 12.62
C VAL A 22 -25.19 -4.14 12.26
N ILE A 23 -25.91 -4.95 11.49
CA ILE A 23 -25.43 -6.27 11.04
C ILE A 23 -24.20 -6.14 10.15
N ILE A 24 -24.20 -5.21 9.20
CA ILE A 24 -23.05 -4.94 8.31
C ILE A 24 -21.85 -4.49 9.14
N THR A 25 -22.05 -3.60 10.12
CA THR A 25 -20.98 -3.12 10.99
C THR A 25 -20.38 -4.26 11.81
N ILE A 26 -21.21 -5.14 12.37
CA ILE A 26 -20.75 -6.32 13.14
C ILE A 26 -20.00 -7.28 12.22
N LEU A 27 -20.48 -7.53 11.00
CA LEU A 27 -19.81 -8.36 10.01
C LEU A 27 -18.44 -7.80 9.61
N ILE A 28 -18.33 -6.50 9.39
CA ILE A 28 -17.05 -5.82 9.08
C ILE A 28 -16.08 -5.92 10.25
N MET A 29 -16.56 -5.83 11.49
CA MET A 29 -15.72 -5.97 12.69
C MET A 29 -15.31 -7.41 12.97
N ALA A 30 -16.18 -8.40 12.72
CA ALA A 30 -15.97 -9.81 13.05
C ALA A 30 -15.10 -10.54 12.03
N LEU A 31 -15.05 -10.08 10.77
CA LEU A 31 -14.33 -10.73 9.69
C LEU A 31 -13.17 -9.84 9.21
N PRO A 32 -11.93 -10.05 9.72
CA PRO A 32 -10.74 -9.30 9.29
C PRO A 32 -10.54 -9.32 7.77
N GLN A 33 -10.91 -10.43 7.12
CA GLN A 33 -10.84 -10.60 5.66
C GLN A 33 -11.77 -9.65 4.89
N LEU A 34 -12.98 -9.37 5.41
CA LEU A 34 -13.91 -8.40 4.84
C LEU A 34 -13.40 -6.96 5.00
N ARG A 35 -12.77 -6.67 6.14
CA ARG A 35 -12.17 -5.36 6.39
C ARG A 35 -11.00 -5.09 5.45
N ASP A 36 -10.19 -6.09 5.17
CA ASP A 36 -9.06 -5.96 4.24
C ASP A 36 -9.55 -5.89 2.79
N GLY A 37 -10.61 -6.59 2.43
CA GLY A 37 -11.29 -6.48 1.15
C GLY A 37 -11.94 -5.10 0.92
N LEU A 38 -12.56 -4.52 1.94
CA LEU A 38 -13.11 -3.15 1.87
C LEU A 38 -12.03 -2.08 1.73
N LYS A 39 -10.85 -2.27 2.34
CA LYS A 39 -9.69 -1.39 2.10
C LYS A 39 -9.21 -1.47 0.65
N MET A 40 -9.37 -2.63 0.02
CA MET A 40 -9.02 -2.85 -1.38
C MET A 40 -10.01 -2.19 -2.35
N LEU A 41 -11.30 -2.07 -1.96
CA LEU A 41 -12.35 -1.39 -2.73
C LEU A 41 -12.34 0.14 -2.58
N TRP A 42 -11.59 0.67 -1.61
CA TRP A 42 -11.48 2.12 -1.39
C TRP A 42 -10.06 2.59 -1.71
N PRO A 43 -9.76 2.85 -2.98
CA PRO A 43 -8.46 3.35 -3.38
C PRO A 43 -8.33 4.84 -3.06
N PHE A 44 -8.28 5.19 -1.77
CA PHE A 44 -7.76 6.48 -1.39
C PHE A 44 -6.25 6.47 -1.60
N SER A 45 -5.84 6.77 -2.81
CA SER A 45 -4.49 7.23 -3.11
C SER A 45 -4.29 8.54 -2.34
N ARG A 46 -3.86 8.45 -1.08
CA ARG A 46 -3.46 9.61 -0.29
C ARG A 46 -2.09 10.02 -0.77
N LYS A 47 -2.03 11.08 -1.59
CA LYS A 47 -0.77 11.80 -1.77
C LYS A 47 -0.37 12.32 -0.38
N LYS A 48 0.57 11.65 0.26
CA LYS A 48 1.23 12.19 1.46
C LYS A 48 2.41 13.03 0.97
N GLU A 49 2.28 14.33 1.05
CA GLU A 49 3.44 15.20 0.90
C GLU A 49 4.37 15.00 2.09
N PHE A 50 5.58 14.61 1.80
CA PHE A 50 6.66 14.52 2.76
C PHE A 50 7.71 15.56 2.36
N VAL A 51 7.90 16.56 3.20
CA VAL A 51 8.99 17.52 3.02
C VAL A 51 10.22 16.91 3.70
N SER A 52 11.22 16.54 2.93
CA SER A 52 12.52 16.13 3.45
C SER A 52 13.19 17.35 4.09
N GLU A 53 13.67 17.20 5.34
CA GLU A 53 14.30 18.25 6.11
C GLU A 53 15.70 18.64 5.56
N TYR A 54 16.19 17.98 4.50
CA TYR A 54 17.57 18.05 4.03
C TYR A 54 17.80 18.62 2.62
N ALA A 55 16.75 18.99 1.92
CA ALA A 55 16.91 19.63 0.61
C ALA A 55 15.73 20.57 0.37
N ASP A 56 15.99 21.69 -0.30
CA ASP A 56 14.94 22.61 -0.82
C ASP A 56 14.05 21.93 -1.90
N GLU A 57 14.22 20.63 -2.12
CA GLU A 57 13.50 19.84 -3.11
C GLU A 57 12.36 19.03 -2.47
N LYS A 58 11.18 19.22 -3.02
CA LYS A 58 9.95 18.55 -2.57
C LYS A 58 9.90 17.11 -3.06
N ILE A 59 10.05 16.15 -2.15
CA ILE A 59 9.80 14.73 -2.43
C ILE A 59 8.36 14.41 -2.06
N THR A 60 7.62 13.75 -2.96
CA THR A 60 6.26 13.31 -2.68
C THR A 60 6.11 11.81 -2.90
N PHE A 61 5.24 11.19 -2.09
CA PHE A 61 4.93 9.77 -2.16
C PHE A 61 3.48 9.56 -2.50
N GLU A 62 3.22 8.64 -3.41
CA GLU A 62 1.88 8.19 -3.75
C GLU A 62 1.76 6.70 -3.43
N VAL A 63 1.01 6.36 -2.37
CA VAL A 63 0.74 4.96 -2.05
C VAL A 63 -0.33 4.45 -3.00
N LYS A 64 0.08 3.59 -3.94
CA LYS A 64 -0.79 2.99 -4.96
C LYS A 64 -1.60 1.82 -4.43
N LEU A 65 -0.98 1.01 -3.56
CA LEU A 65 -1.61 -0.16 -2.94
C LEU A 65 -1.01 -0.42 -1.56
N ARG A 66 -1.85 -0.83 -0.61
CA ARG A 66 -1.43 -1.45 0.65
C ARG A 66 -2.12 -2.79 0.80
N SER A 67 -1.33 -3.84 1.01
CA SER A 67 -1.83 -5.18 1.28
C SER A 67 -1.14 -5.80 2.50
N GLN A 68 -1.54 -7.00 2.88
CA GLN A 68 -0.89 -7.72 3.98
C GLN A 68 0.57 -8.10 3.63
N HIS A 69 0.82 -8.49 2.38
CA HIS A 69 2.09 -9.08 1.95
C HIS A 69 3.01 -8.10 1.24
N PHE A 70 2.47 -7.06 0.63
CA PHE A 70 3.26 -6.05 -0.07
C PHE A 70 2.54 -4.71 -0.16
N ASP A 71 3.33 -3.63 -0.32
CA ASP A 71 2.85 -2.30 -0.68
C ASP A 71 3.45 -1.87 -2.00
N ILE A 72 2.74 -1.02 -2.75
CA ILE A 72 3.22 -0.36 -3.96
C ILE A 72 3.19 1.14 -3.70
N VAL A 73 4.36 1.78 -3.81
CA VAL A 73 4.55 3.20 -3.51
C VAL A 73 5.29 3.87 -4.66
N LYS A 74 4.70 4.90 -5.25
CA LYS A 74 5.41 5.72 -6.23
C LYS A 74 6.12 6.86 -5.51
N ILE A 75 7.40 7.05 -5.84
CA ILE A 75 8.23 8.16 -5.35
C ILE A 75 8.39 9.16 -6.48
N HIS A 76 8.14 10.43 -6.17
CA HIS A 76 8.44 11.55 -7.06
C HIS A 76 9.66 12.28 -6.50
N ALA A 77 10.80 12.04 -7.11
CA ALA A 77 12.07 12.67 -6.79
C ALA A 77 12.72 13.20 -8.08
N THR A 78 13.57 14.20 -7.95
CA THR A 78 14.25 14.83 -9.10
C THR A 78 15.55 14.15 -9.46
N THR A 79 16.16 13.42 -8.51
CA THR A 79 17.42 12.72 -8.70
C THR A 79 17.38 11.32 -8.08
N HIS A 80 18.24 10.43 -8.60
CA HIS A 80 18.39 9.07 -8.08
C HIS A 80 18.78 9.05 -6.60
N SER A 81 19.77 9.86 -6.21
CA SER A 81 20.24 9.92 -4.81
C SER A 81 19.16 10.35 -3.83
N LEU A 82 18.31 11.29 -4.23
CA LEU A 82 17.16 11.72 -3.41
C LEU A 82 16.10 10.63 -3.33
N GLY A 83 15.86 9.92 -4.43
CA GLY A 83 14.90 8.79 -4.45
C GLY A 83 15.30 7.67 -3.49
N VAL A 84 16.54 7.19 -3.54
CA VAL A 84 17.06 6.15 -2.64
C VAL A 84 16.99 6.57 -1.16
N ARG A 85 17.24 7.86 -0.89
CA ARG A 85 17.12 8.41 0.45
C ARG A 85 15.65 8.44 0.90
N ALA A 86 14.76 8.83 0.01
CA ALA A 86 13.33 8.87 0.26
C ALA A 86 12.75 7.49 0.60
N GLU A 87 13.18 6.42 -0.06
CA GLU A 87 12.80 5.04 0.26
C GLU A 87 13.08 4.71 1.73
N ARG A 88 14.30 5.00 2.19
CA ARG A 88 14.70 4.73 3.58
C ARG A 88 13.92 5.57 4.59
N GLU A 89 13.71 6.85 4.30
CA GLU A 89 12.94 7.74 5.16
C GLU A 89 11.47 7.27 5.24
N TRP A 90 10.89 6.87 4.12
CA TRP A 90 9.55 6.34 4.08
C TRP A 90 9.42 5.05 4.89
N LEU A 91 10.37 4.11 4.74
CA LEU A 91 10.40 2.88 5.52
C LEU A 91 10.50 3.14 7.02
N ASN A 92 11.40 4.01 7.44
CA ASN A 92 11.57 4.35 8.85
C ASN A 92 10.30 4.94 9.46
N LYS A 93 9.55 5.72 8.68
CA LYS A 93 8.32 6.39 9.11
C LYS A 93 7.12 5.45 9.13
N GLU A 94 6.91 4.67 8.07
CA GLU A 94 5.71 3.84 7.90
C GLU A 94 5.88 2.44 8.54
N TYR A 95 7.13 1.96 8.67
CA TYR A 95 7.48 0.64 9.22
C TYR A 95 8.58 0.72 10.29
N PRO A 96 8.36 1.47 11.40
CA PRO A 96 9.38 1.63 12.43
C PRO A 96 9.75 0.27 13.07
N GLY A 97 11.06 0.01 13.15
CA GLY A 97 11.61 -1.22 13.72
C GLY A 97 11.55 -2.44 12.80
N TYR A 98 11.17 -2.28 11.53
CA TYR A 98 11.43 -3.30 10.51
C TYR A 98 12.88 -3.19 10.04
N THR A 99 13.48 -4.34 9.69
CA THR A 99 14.81 -4.43 9.09
C THR A 99 14.71 -4.80 7.62
N ASN A 100 15.63 -4.29 6.83
CA ASN A 100 15.81 -4.63 5.43
C ASN A 100 17.26 -5.08 5.24
N ASN A 101 17.46 -6.25 4.64
CA ASN A 101 18.79 -6.82 4.39
C ASN A 101 19.10 -6.98 2.89
N MET A 102 18.11 -6.77 2.03
CA MET A 102 18.23 -6.99 0.59
C MET A 102 17.43 -5.94 -0.18
N GLN A 103 17.87 -5.65 -1.39
CA GLN A 103 17.18 -4.79 -2.35
C GLN A 103 17.24 -5.46 -3.72
N PHE A 104 16.14 -5.46 -4.45
CA PHE A 104 16.05 -6.03 -5.79
C PHE A 104 15.53 -4.98 -6.76
N LEU A 105 16.18 -4.85 -7.89
CA LEU A 105 15.68 -4.05 -9.00
C LEU A 105 14.81 -4.92 -9.92
N ARG A 106 13.66 -4.41 -10.34
CA ARG A 106 12.76 -5.11 -11.25
C ARG A 106 12.19 -4.17 -12.30
N HIS A 107 12.29 -4.60 -13.57
CA HIS A 107 11.59 -3.96 -14.67
C HIS A 107 10.31 -4.70 -14.98
N ILE A 108 9.19 -3.98 -15.05
CA ILE A 108 7.86 -4.56 -15.32
C ILE A 108 7.27 -3.85 -16.52
N LYS A 109 6.97 -4.63 -17.58
CA LYS A 109 6.31 -4.11 -18.76
C LYS A 109 4.79 -4.19 -18.60
N THR A 110 4.14 -3.05 -18.71
CA THR A 110 2.68 -2.93 -18.66
C THR A 110 2.04 -3.42 -19.98
N ASN A 111 0.72 -3.60 -20.00
CA ASN A 111 0.03 -4.12 -21.20
C ASN A 111 0.04 -3.13 -22.37
N ASP A 112 0.12 -1.83 -22.08
CA ASP A 112 0.29 -0.75 -23.08
C ASP A 112 1.75 -0.58 -23.55
N GLY A 113 2.66 -1.44 -23.07
CA GLY A 113 4.06 -1.47 -23.44
C GLY A 113 4.98 -0.52 -22.68
N LYS A 114 4.47 0.24 -21.72
CA LYS A 114 5.28 1.08 -20.84
C LYS A 114 6.14 0.23 -19.93
N GLU A 115 7.41 0.59 -19.78
CA GLU A 115 8.33 -0.03 -18.84
C GLU A 115 8.33 0.75 -17.53
N LEU A 116 8.14 0.05 -16.43
CA LEU A 116 8.19 0.57 -15.06
C LEU A 116 9.36 -0.07 -14.34
N THR A 117 10.07 0.72 -13.54
CA THR A 117 11.22 0.26 -12.76
C THR A 117 10.89 0.36 -11.27
N PHE A 118 11.11 -0.75 -10.57
CA PHE A 118 10.84 -0.87 -9.15
C PHE A 118 12.08 -1.27 -8.37
N ASP A 119 12.30 -0.59 -7.25
CA ASP A 119 13.12 -1.10 -6.16
C ASP A 119 12.21 -1.90 -5.21
N ILE A 120 12.57 -3.17 -4.97
CA ILE A 120 11.82 -4.06 -4.08
C ILE A 120 12.64 -4.27 -2.83
N LEU A 121 12.11 -3.81 -1.71
CA LEU A 121 12.73 -3.93 -0.40
C LEU A 121 11.93 -4.88 0.48
N PRO A 122 12.38 -6.15 0.63
CA PRO A 122 11.82 -7.06 1.62
C PRO A 122 12.14 -6.55 3.03
N ILE A 123 11.10 -6.33 3.82
CA ILE A 123 11.23 -5.89 5.20
C ILE A 123 10.72 -6.96 6.16
N GLN A 124 11.36 -7.05 7.33
CA GLN A 124 10.99 -8.02 8.34
C GLN A 124 11.03 -7.43 9.74
N LYS A 125 10.04 -7.80 10.55
CA LYS A 125 10.02 -7.55 12.01
C LYS A 125 9.43 -8.78 12.69
N GLU A 126 10.24 -9.45 13.51
CA GLU A 126 9.85 -10.72 14.15
C GLU A 126 9.43 -11.75 13.09
N ASN A 127 8.21 -12.29 13.19
CA ASN A 127 7.65 -13.25 12.22
C ASN A 127 6.87 -12.59 11.06
N LYS A 128 6.83 -11.25 10.99
CA LYS A 128 6.12 -10.53 9.94
C LYS A 128 7.09 -10.18 8.83
N LYS A 129 6.72 -10.57 7.61
CA LYS A 129 7.47 -10.26 6.38
C LYS A 129 6.56 -9.49 5.43
N LYS A 130 7.13 -8.53 4.73
CA LYS A 130 6.42 -7.73 3.74
C LYS A 130 7.39 -7.21 2.69
N ASP A 131 6.96 -7.12 1.44
CA ASP A 131 7.73 -6.53 0.35
C ASP A 131 7.22 -5.13 0.04
N ILE A 132 8.12 -4.17 -0.07
CA ILE A 132 7.80 -2.82 -0.48
C ILE A 132 8.32 -2.60 -1.89
N TYR A 133 7.40 -2.31 -2.80
CA TYR A 133 7.69 -2.01 -4.20
C TYR A 133 7.68 -0.49 -4.37
N PHE A 134 8.86 0.11 -4.50
CA PHE A 134 8.99 1.52 -4.84
C PHE A 134 9.07 1.69 -6.35
N ASP A 135 8.08 2.38 -6.94
CA ASP A 135 8.16 2.83 -8.33
C ASP A 135 9.14 4.00 -8.42
N ILE A 136 10.30 3.73 -8.99
CA ILE A 136 11.42 4.64 -9.18
C ILE A 136 11.58 5.09 -10.64
N THR A 137 10.60 4.78 -11.49
CA THR A 137 10.65 5.01 -12.95
C THR A 137 11.04 6.42 -13.32
N ASP A 138 10.56 7.42 -12.55
CA ASP A 138 10.74 8.83 -12.89
C ASP A 138 12.20 9.33 -12.69
N PHE A 139 13.01 8.65 -11.86
CA PHE A 139 14.39 9.07 -11.54
C PHE A 139 15.42 7.97 -11.67
N PHE A 140 15.05 6.82 -12.24
CA PHE A 140 15.98 5.74 -12.51
C PHE A 140 16.95 6.14 -13.63
N ASP A 141 18.24 6.04 -13.37
CA ASP A 141 19.33 6.44 -14.30
C ASP A 141 19.93 5.30 -15.13
N GLY A 142 19.39 4.09 -15.00
CA GLY A 142 19.81 2.92 -15.78
C GLY A 142 21.11 2.26 -15.32
N ALA A 143 21.71 2.69 -14.20
CA ALA A 143 23.05 2.25 -13.76
C ALA A 143 23.05 0.92 -12.96
N HIS A 144 21.93 0.24 -12.79
CA HIS A 144 21.84 -0.92 -11.90
C HIS A 144 21.72 -2.24 -12.63
N VAL A 145 22.37 -3.28 -12.06
CA VAL A 145 22.30 -4.67 -12.52
C VAL A 145 20.95 -5.28 -12.12
N GLU A 146 20.24 -5.83 -13.07
CA GLU A 146 18.99 -6.55 -12.85
C GLU A 146 19.23 -7.81 -12.04
N PHE A 147 18.61 -7.93 -10.87
CA PHE A 147 18.57 -9.16 -10.10
C PHE A 147 17.27 -9.90 -10.40
N THR A 148 17.38 -11.06 -11.03
CA THR A 148 16.25 -11.99 -11.28
C THR A 148 15.91 -12.77 -10.01
N GLY A 149 15.39 -12.11 -8.98
CA GLY A 149 14.77 -12.76 -7.83
C GLY A 149 13.34 -13.21 -8.15
N ASN A 150 12.87 -14.29 -7.52
CA ASN A 150 11.47 -14.71 -7.61
C ASN A 150 10.58 -13.64 -6.96
N THR A 151 10.10 -12.70 -7.76
CA THR A 151 9.04 -11.78 -7.34
C THR A 151 7.71 -12.53 -7.31
N HIS A 152 6.85 -12.18 -6.35
CA HIS A 152 5.51 -12.74 -6.32
C HIS A 152 4.76 -12.36 -7.62
N ASN A 153 4.46 -13.32 -8.48
CA ASN A 153 3.67 -13.13 -9.71
C ASN A 153 2.40 -12.32 -9.46
N TYR A 154 1.83 -12.44 -8.26
CA TYR A 154 0.65 -11.71 -7.84
C TYR A 154 0.91 -10.19 -7.70
N ALA A 155 2.04 -9.76 -7.15
CA ALA A 155 2.38 -8.33 -7.03
C ALA A 155 2.57 -7.71 -8.41
N GLU A 156 3.25 -8.40 -9.33
CA GLU A 156 3.44 -7.97 -10.71
C GLU A 156 2.10 -7.82 -11.46
N GLN A 157 1.19 -8.77 -11.28
CA GLN A 157 -0.16 -8.66 -11.84
C GLN A 157 -0.90 -7.42 -11.30
N LYS A 158 -0.82 -7.17 -10.00
CA LYS A 158 -1.45 -5.99 -9.39
C LYS A 158 -0.83 -4.67 -9.86
N ILE A 159 0.48 -4.64 -10.06
CA ILE A 159 1.15 -3.48 -10.66
C ILE A 159 0.58 -3.21 -12.07
N LYS A 160 0.50 -4.23 -12.91
CA LYS A 160 -0.07 -4.10 -14.26
C LYS A 160 -1.52 -3.61 -14.22
N GLU A 161 -2.36 -4.13 -13.32
CA GLU A 161 -3.74 -3.68 -13.15
C GLU A 161 -3.81 -2.18 -12.78
N ILE A 162 -3.02 -1.74 -11.78
CA ILE A 162 -3.04 -0.36 -11.26
C ILE A 162 -2.56 0.64 -12.31
N TYR A 163 -1.53 0.31 -13.07
CA TYR A 163 -0.93 1.23 -14.03
C TYR A 163 -1.63 1.22 -15.40
N ASN A 164 -2.45 0.22 -15.73
CA ASN A 164 -3.28 0.17 -16.93
C ASN A 164 -4.69 0.75 -16.74
N SER A 165 -5.13 1.02 -15.50
CA SER A 165 -6.47 1.56 -15.18
C SER A 165 -6.54 3.08 -15.32
N LYS A 166 -6.11 3.61 -16.47
CA LYS A 166 -6.31 5.04 -16.82
C LYS A 166 -7.35 5.19 -17.91
#